data_004aa4e8f573c26b63d7a5fe9bc78ec2
#
_entry.id   004aa4e8f573c26b63d7a5fe9bc78ec2
#
_cell.length_a   1.000
_cell.length_b   1.000
_cell.length_c   1.000
_cell.angle_alpha   90.00
_cell.angle_beta   90.00
_cell.angle_gamma   90.00
#
_symmetry.space_group_name_H-M   'P 1'
#
loop_
_entity.id
_entity.type
_entity.pdbx_description
1 polymer ?
#
loop_
_entity_poly.entity_id
_entity_poly.type
_entity_poly.pdbx_seq_one_letter_code
_entity_poly.pdbx_strand_id
1 'polypeptide(L)'
;MKGFGNMMKEAQKLQAQMEKMQEEIAKKKVDATAGGGMVTVECNGKQELLSIKIDPEVINKDDAQMLEDLVLAACNEALRKSRELVQQELGKLTGGLKIPGLGM
;
A
#
# COMPACT_ATOMS: atom_id res chain seq x y z
N MET A 1 -13.35 -34.04 -22.00
CA MET A 1 -13.36 -33.14 -20.84
C MET A 1 -13.00 -31.69 -21.21
N LYS A 2 -13.85 -31.13 -22.04
CA LYS A 2 -13.58 -29.79 -22.55
C LYS A 2 -13.69 -28.71 -21.45
N GLY A 3 -14.53 -28.96 -20.41
CA GLY A 3 -14.69 -28.00 -19.32
C GLY A 3 -13.47 -27.85 -18.43
N PHE A 4 -12.73 -28.93 -18.24
CA PHE A 4 -11.53 -28.90 -17.40
C PHE A 4 -10.42 -28.07 -18.02
N GLY A 5 -10.21 -28.21 -19.34
CA GLY A 5 -9.22 -27.41 -20.04
C GLY A 5 -9.54 -25.92 -20.02
N ASN A 6 -10.81 -25.56 -20.13
CA ASN A 6 -11.23 -24.17 -20.04
C ASN A 6 -11.04 -23.61 -18.64
N MET A 7 -11.33 -24.39 -17.63
CA MET A 7 -11.12 -23.97 -16.24
C MET A 7 -9.65 -23.72 -15.94
N MET A 8 -8.77 -24.56 -16.49
CA MET A 8 -7.33 -24.35 -16.32
C MET A 8 -6.84 -23.08 -17.00
N LYS A 9 -7.35 -22.83 -18.21
CA LYS A 9 -6.99 -21.61 -18.93
C LYS A 9 -7.44 -20.36 -18.18
N GLU A 10 -8.65 -20.39 -17.63
CA GLU A 10 -9.16 -19.27 -16.86
C GLU A 10 -8.38 -19.07 -15.56
N ALA A 11 -7.99 -20.15 -14.89
CA ALA A 11 -7.19 -20.07 -13.69
C ALA A 11 -5.82 -19.46 -13.98
N GLN A 12 -5.18 -19.88 -15.07
CA GLN A 12 -3.89 -19.34 -15.47
C GLN A 12 -4.00 -17.85 -15.84
N LYS A 13 -5.08 -17.48 -16.52
CA LYS A 13 -5.33 -16.11 -16.91
C LYS A 13 -5.54 -15.22 -15.68
N LEU A 14 -6.32 -15.70 -14.74
CA LEU A 14 -6.56 -14.98 -13.50
C LEU A 14 -5.28 -14.82 -12.70
N GLN A 15 -4.45 -15.86 -12.62
CA GLN A 15 -3.16 -15.80 -11.95
C GLN A 15 -2.26 -14.76 -12.58
N ALA A 16 -2.20 -14.72 -13.92
CA ALA A 16 -1.41 -13.73 -14.63
C ALA A 16 -1.89 -12.31 -14.36
N GLN A 17 -3.21 -12.11 -14.30
CA GLN A 17 -3.78 -10.81 -13.97
C GLN A 17 -3.44 -10.39 -12.56
N MET A 18 -3.46 -11.31 -11.61
CA MET A 18 -3.11 -11.02 -10.23
C MET A 18 -1.63 -10.66 -10.09
N GLU A 19 -0.76 -11.39 -10.78
CA GLU A 19 0.67 -11.09 -10.76
C GLU A 19 0.95 -9.70 -11.33
N LYS A 20 0.30 -9.36 -12.44
CA LYS A 20 0.44 -8.05 -13.07
C LYS A 20 -0.07 -6.96 -12.13
N MET A 21 -1.18 -7.18 -11.49
CA MET A 21 -1.73 -6.23 -10.54
C MET A 21 -0.79 -6.01 -9.35
N GLN A 22 -0.20 -7.08 -8.83
CA GLN A 22 0.76 -6.97 -7.74
C GLN A 22 1.99 -6.16 -8.15
N GLU A 23 2.46 -6.34 -9.39
CA GLU A 23 3.57 -5.54 -9.90
C GLU A 23 3.19 -4.07 -10.01
N GLU A 24 1.99 -3.77 -10.47
CA GLU A 24 1.50 -2.41 -10.58
C GLU A 24 1.34 -1.76 -9.21
N ILE A 25 0.80 -2.51 -8.25
CA ILE A 25 0.64 -2.03 -6.87
C ILE A 25 2.01 -1.76 -6.26
N ALA A 26 2.99 -2.61 -6.52
CA ALA A 26 4.34 -2.44 -5.98
C ALA A 26 5.00 -1.15 -6.47
N LYS A 27 4.63 -0.68 -7.65
CA LYS A 27 5.18 0.55 -8.24
C LYS A 27 4.46 1.80 -7.77
N LYS A 28 3.27 1.66 -7.21
CA LYS A 28 2.52 2.81 -6.71
C LYS A 28 3.09 3.26 -5.38
N LYS A 29 3.06 4.56 -5.18
CA LYS A 29 3.63 5.17 -3.98
C LYS A 29 2.56 5.96 -3.23
N VAL A 30 2.65 5.92 -1.93
CA VAL A 30 1.87 6.78 -1.05
C VAL A 30 2.84 7.50 -0.14
N ASP A 31 2.44 8.67 0.34
CA ASP A 31 3.24 9.38 1.32
C ASP A 31 2.36 9.80 2.49
N ALA A 32 3.01 10.06 3.61
CA ALA A 32 2.36 10.51 4.82
C ALA A 32 3.28 11.44 5.57
N THR A 33 2.68 12.35 6.30
CA THR A 33 3.43 13.34 7.08
C THR A 33 3.00 13.30 8.54
N ALA A 34 3.86 13.83 9.39
CA ALA A 34 3.55 14.06 10.79
C ALA A 34 4.15 15.39 11.21
N GLY A 35 3.57 15.99 12.26
CA GLY A 35 4.06 17.25 12.78
C GLY A 35 3.93 18.41 11.80
N GLY A 36 2.85 18.46 11.04
CA GLY A 36 2.63 19.54 10.09
C GLY A 36 3.62 19.53 8.92
N GLY A 37 4.07 18.33 8.53
CA GLY A 37 5.01 18.19 7.42
C GLY A 37 6.47 18.13 7.83
N MET A 38 6.76 18.11 9.12
CA MET A 38 8.13 18.04 9.61
C MET A 38 8.80 16.70 9.32
N VAL A 39 8.03 15.64 9.26
CA VAL A 39 8.51 14.32 8.86
C VAL A 39 7.61 13.81 7.75
N THR A 40 8.21 13.38 6.65
CA THR A 40 7.49 12.83 5.50
C THR A 40 8.06 11.44 5.20
N VAL A 41 7.17 10.46 5.05
CA VAL A 41 7.53 9.07 4.75
C VAL A 41 6.86 8.65 3.46
N GLU A 42 7.62 8.01 2.58
CA GLU A 42 7.12 7.45 1.33
C GLU A 42 7.13 5.94 1.41
N CYS A 43 6.07 5.31 0.92
CA CYS A 43 5.86 3.86 1.00
C CYS A 43 5.26 3.37 -0.31
N ASN A 44 5.56 2.14 -0.71
CA ASN A 44 4.94 1.54 -1.89
C ASN A 44 3.77 0.64 -1.49
N GLY A 45 3.13 0.02 -2.49
CA GLY A 45 1.99 -0.85 -2.24
C GLY A 45 2.34 -2.16 -1.57
N LYS A 46 3.61 -2.52 -1.52
CA LYS A 46 4.09 -3.71 -0.79
C LYS A 46 4.38 -3.43 0.67
N GLN A 47 4.04 -2.24 1.14
CA GLN A 47 4.31 -1.80 2.51
C GLN A 47 5.81 -1.72 2.81
N GLU A 48 6.59 -1.35 1.79
CA GLU A 48 8.00 -1.08 1.96
C GLU A 48 8.20 0.43 2.07
N LEU A 49 8.86 0.85 3.12
CA LEU A 49 9.22 2.26 3.29
C LEU A 49 10.34 2.58 2.33
N LEU A 50 10.16 3.61 1.52
CA LEU A 50 11.10 3.99 0.47
C LEU A 50 11.99 5.15 0.87
N SER A 51 11.46 6.08 1.64
CA SER A 51 12.22 7.24 2.07
C SER A 51 11.62 7.85 3.32
N ILE A 52 12.45 8.49 4.10
CA ILE A 52 12.06 9.30 5.25
C ILE A 52 12.78 10.63 5.12
N LYS A 53 12.00 11.71 5.08
CA LYS A 53 12.55 13.07 5.09
C LYS A 53 12.21 13.75 6.39
N ILE A 54 13.21 14.29 7.04
CA ILE A 54 13.08 14.94 8.34
C ILE A 54 13.53 16.37 8.19
N ASP A 55 12.67 17.32 8.58
CA ASP A 55 13.08 18.72 8.63
C ASP A 55 14.13 18.89 9.72
N PRO A 56 15.30 19.46 9.41
CA PRO A 56 16.35 19.62 10.42
C PRO A 56 15.92 20.40 11.66
N GLU A 57 14.91 21.24 11.55
CA GLU A 57 14.43 22.02 12.69
C GLU A 57 13.88 21.15 13.83
N VAL A 58 13.40 19.94 13.54
CA VAL A 58 12.90 19.04 14.58
C VAL A 58 13.98 18.12 15.13
N ILE A 59 15.18 18.19 14.61
CA ILE A 59 16.29 17.38 15.10
C ILE A 59 16.93 18.14 16.26
N ASN A 60 16.56 17.73 17.46
CA ASN A 60 17.05 18.35 18.70
C ASN A 60 17.54 17.22 19.62
N LYS A 61 18.84 17.24 19.90
CA LYS A 61 19.44 16.20 20.74
C LYS A 61 18.84 16.14 22.16
N ASP A 62 18.26 17.26 22.60
CA ASP A 62 17.68 17.33 23.93
C ASP A 62 16.21 16.87 23.94
N ASP A 63 15.63 16.61 22.77
CA ASP A 63 14.26 16.12 22.65
C ASP A 63 14.17 15.07 21.55
N ALA A 64 14.91 14.00 21.72
CA ALA A 64 14.90 12.89 20.77
C ALA A 64 13.56 12.20 20.72
N GLN A 65 12.81 12.18 21.84
CA GLN A 65 11.51 11.52 21.90
C GLN A 65 10.51 12.16 20.95
N MET A 66 10.53 13.48 20.82
CA MET A 66 9.64 14.16 19.86
C MET A 66 9.87 13.63 18.45
N LEU A 67 11.14 13.51 18.04
CA LEU A 67 11.49 12.99 16.71
C LEU A 67 11.06 11.54 16.55
N GLU A 68 11.30 10.72 17.56
CA GLU A 68 10.88 9.32 17.53
C GLU A 68 9.37 9.19 17.33
N ASP A 69 8.60 10.00 18.05
CA ASP A 69 7.14 9.98 17.94
C ASP A 69 6.66 10.43 16.57
N LEU A 70 7.29 11.46 16.00
CA LEU A 70 6.93 11.95 14.66
C LEU A 70 7.25 10.92 13.59
N VAL A 71 8.42 10.29 13.66
CA VAL A 71 8.79 9.25 12.70
C VAL A 71 7.85 8.06 12.79
N LEU A 72 7.54 7.62 14.02
CA LEU A 72 6.63 6.50 14.22
C LEU A 72 5.25 6.81 13.65
N ALA A 73 4.72 8.00 13.92
CA ALA A 73 3.41 8.40 13.42
C ALA A 73 3.38 8.46 11.89
N ALA A 74 4.41 9.03 11.27
CA ALA A 74 4.48 9.13 9.82
C ALA A 74 4.61 7.77 9.16
N CYS A 75 5.42 6.89 9.72
CA CYS A 75 5.59 5.53 9.20
C CYS A 75 4.29 4.73 9.29
N ASN A 76 3.62 4.78 10.43
CA ASN A 76 2.37 4.06 10.60
C ASN A 76 1.28 4.58 9.68
N GLU A 77 1.21 5.89 9.47
CA GLU A 77 0.25 6.47 8.54
C GLU A 77 0.55 6.08 7.09
N ALA A 78 1.83 6.07 6.69
CA ALA A 78 2.22 5.63 5.36
C ALA A 78 1.84 4.17 5.12
N LEU A 79 2.09 3.31 6.10
CA LEU A 79 1.73 1.89 6.01
C LEU A 79 0.21 1.71 5.92
N ARG A 80 -0.55 2.50 6.67
CA ARG A 80 -2.01 2.48 6.61
C ARG A 80 -2.51 2.86 5.22
N LYS A 81 -1.95 3.93 4.65
CA LYS A 81 -2.29 4.37 3.30
C LYS A 81 -1.92 3.31 2.26
N SER A 82 -0.80 2.63 2.45
CA SER A 82 -0.39 1.54 1.57
C SER A 82 -1.42 0.41 1.59
N ARG A 83 -1.90 0.03 2.77
CA ARG A 83 -2.93 -1.00 2.88
C ARG A 83 -4.24 -0.58 2.21
N GLU A 84 -4.63 0.68 2.38
CA GLU A 84 -5.82 1.20 1.70
C GLU A 84 -5.65 1.17 0.17
N LEU A 85 -4.47 1.53 -0.31
CA LEU A 85 -4.17 1.46 -1.74
C LEU A 85 -4.36 0.04 -2.28
N VAL A 86 -3.83 -0.95 -1.57
CA VAL A 86 -3.97 -2.35 -1.98
C VAL A 86 -5.44 -2.75 -2.01
N GLN A 87 -6.20 -2.39 -0.98
CA GLN A 87 -7.62 -2.71 -0.92
C GLN A 87 -8.40 -2.07 -2.06
N GLN A 88 -8.08 -0.82 -2.40
CA GLN A 88 -8.72 -0.12 -3.50
C GLN A 88 -8.41 -0.78 -4.84
N GLU A 89 -7.16 -1.17 -5.06
CA GLU A 89 -6.78 -1.82 -6.30
C GLU A 89 -7.41 -3.21 -6.43
N LEU A 90 -7.48 -3.95 -5.33
CA LEU A 90 -8.19 -5.23 -5.31
C LEU A 90 -9.68 -5.05 -5.56
N GLY A 91 -10.26 -3.98 -5.00
CA GLY A 91 -11.66 -3.65 -5.23
C GLY A 91 -11.97 -3.37 -6.68
N LYS A 92 -11.06 -2.71 -7.38
CA LYS A 92 -11.22 -2.45 -8.83
C LYS A 92 -11.22 -3.75 -9.62
N LEU A 93 -10.37 -4.70 -9.25
CA LEU A 93 -10.32 -6.00 -9.91
C LEU A 93 -11.59 -6.80 -9.70
N THR A 94 -12.13 -6.77 -8.49
CA THR A 94 -13.34 -7.50 -8.13
C THR A 94 -14.61 -6.69 -8.37
N GLY A 95 -14.50 -5.41 -8.66
CA GLY A 95 -15.62 -4.51 -8.81
C GLY A 95 -16.56 -4.85 -9.95
N GLY A 96 -16.07 -5.55 -10.98
CA GLY A 96 -16.90 -6.05 -12.07
C GLY A 96 -17.54 -7.40 -11.76
N LEU A 97 -17.14 -8.03 -10.68
CA LEU A 97 -17.67 -9.32 -10.26
C LEU A 97 -18.48 -9.11 -9.00
N LYS A 98 -19.79 -9.10 -9.13
CA LYS A 98 -20.65 -9.02 -7.95
C LYS A 98 -20.60 -10.33 -7.21
N ILE A 99 -19.74 -10.41 -6.24
CA ILE A 99 -19.64 -11.57 -5.38
C ILE A 99 -20.54 -11.35 -4.16
N PRO A 100 -21.60 -12.12 -3.99
CA PRO A 100 -22.49 -11.96 -2.84
C PRO A 100 -21.70 -12.11 -1.53
N GLY A 101 -21.86 -11.17 -0.63
CA GLY A 101 -21.21 -11.20 0.67
C GLY A 101 -19.93 -10.40 0.78
N LEU A 102 -19.37 -9.95 -0.32
CA LEU A 102 -18.13 -9.16 -0.30
C LEU A 102 -18.35 -7.67 -0.49
N GLY A 103 -19.53 -7.28 -0.88
CA GLY A 103 -19.82 -5.89 -1.21
C GLY A 103 -20.58 -5.13 -0.14
N MET A 104 -20.38 -5.45 1.11
CA MET A 104 -21.15 -4.78 2.14
C MET A 104 -20.44 -3.66 2.84
#